data_3f4915612f676c4107259be4b383ddfa
#
_entry.id   3f4915612f676c4107259be4b383ddfa
#
_cell.length_a   1.000
_cell.length_b   1.000
_cell.length_c   1.000
_cell.angle_alpha   90.00
_cell.angle_beta   90.00
_cell.angle_gamma   90.00
#
_symmetry.space_group_name_H-M   'P 1'
#
loop_
_entity.id
_entity.type
_entity.pdbx_description
1 polymer ?
#
loop_
_entity_poly.entity_id
_entity_poly.type
_entity_poly.pdbx_seq_one_letter_code
_entity_poly.pdbx_strand_id
1 'polypeptide(L)'
;KCLWYNSLFLKSKLRVGMHYIFRGRIILKNGEYVLEHPDMYTMAGYNEIKNHMSPVYPLTKGLSNKIVTKAVKQAVDEYLAGMEHEFIPACIMDKYGLSEHNKAMHNIHFPESMEDYVDARHRLAFEEFFLFVLATLNLKSANERIPNSYIIRNDERTDAFIKSLPYSLTGAQIRTWEEIKANMAGKHVTSRLIQGDVGSGKTIIAILSLMNTAFAGYQAAMMVPTEVLANQQYESITTLFDKAGIDLKVGLLTGSMTQSAKRKVYRELESGELDIVVGTHALIQENVVYNNLALVIT
;
A
#
# COMPACT_ATOMS: atom_id res chain seq x y z
N LYS A 1 0.08 30.96 -37.80
CA LYS A 1 0.91 32.04 -37.25
C LYS A 1 1.76 31.52 -36.11
N CYS A 2 3.09 31.84 -36.10
CA CYS A 2 3.98 31.51 -34.99
C CYS A 2 4.27 32.76 -34.18
N LEU A 3 4.13 32.70 -32.85
CA LEU A 3 4.33 33.84 -31.97
C LEU A 3 5.39 33.49 -30.91
N TRP A 4 6.35 34.37 -30.74
CA TRP A 4 7.33 34.33 -29.65
C TRP A 4 7.32 35.70 -28.94
N TYR A 5 7.25 35.64 -27.62
CA TYR A 5 7.34 36.81 -26.76
C TYR A 5 8.73 36.87 -26.14
N ASN A 6 9.35 38.05 -26.07
CA ASN A 6 10.67 38.30 -25.46
C ASN A 6 11.83 37.43 -26.01
N SER A 7 11.82 37.13 -27.32
CA SER A 7 12.79 36.23 -27.97
C SER A 7 13.61 36.97 -29.05
N LEU A 8 14.35 38.02 -28.67
CA LEU A 8 15.17 38.84 -29.55
C LEU A 8 16.21 38.03 -30.35
N PHE A 9 16.71 36.93 -29.80
CA PHE A 9 17.69 36.07 -30.45
C PHE A 9 17.15 35.29 -31.67
N LEU A 10 15.82 35.19 -31.83
CA LEU A 10 15.22 34.52 -32.99
C LEU A 10 15.43 35.27 -34.30
N LYS A 11 15.54 36.59 -34.24
CA LYS A 11 15.82 37.43 -35.43
C LYS A 11 17.17 37.08 -36.10
N SER A 12 18.15 36.66 -35.30
CA SER A 12 19.46 36.24 -35.81
C SER A 12 19.50 34.79 -36.30
N LYS A 13 18.57 33.95 -35.84
CA LYS A 13 18.50 32.54 -36.20
C LYS A 13 17.63 32.26 -37.44
N LEU A 14 16.58 33.08 -37.66
CA LEU A 14 15.69 32.96 -38.81
C LEU A 14 16.33 33.68 -40.01
N ARG A 15 16.53 32.95 -41.09
CA ARG A 15 17.06 33.49 -42.34
C ARG A 15 16.03 33.33 -43.45
N VAL A 16 15.80 34.38 -44.21
CA VAL A 16 14.90 34.36 -45.40
C VAL A 16 15.45 33.35 -46.41
N GLY A 17 14.60 32.51 -46.99
CA GLY A 17 14.98 31.50 -47.97
C GLY A 17 15.38 30.15 -47.35
N MET A 18 15.45 30.01 -46.02
CA MET A 18 15.72 28.73 -45.34
C MET A 18 14.41 28.06 -44.91
N HIS A 19 14.42 26.73 -44.96
CA HIS A 19 13.29 25.94 -44.50
C HIS A 19 13.46 25.53 -43.02
N TYR A 20 12.42 25.77 -42.26
CA TYR A 20 12.37 25.44 -40.84
C TYR A 20 11.13 24.60 -40.52
N ILE A 21 11.23 23.75 -39.54
CA ILE A 21 10.09 23.02 -38.97
C ILE A 21 9.79 23.58 -37.61
N PHE A 22 8.51 23.89 -37.38
CA PHE A 22 8.01 24.39 -36.11
C PHE A 22 7.17 23.34 -35.44
N ARG A 23 7.51 22.97 -34.21
CA ARG A 23 6.78 21.98 -33.39
C ARG A 23 6.25 22.65 -32.14
N GLY A 24 4.96 22.48 -31.86
CA GLY A 24 4.31 23.05 -30.70
C GLY A 24 2.82 22.77 -30.69
N ARG A 25 2.15 23.25 -29.63
CA ARG A 25 0.69 23.12 -29.50
C ARG A 25 0.00 24.19 -30.33
N ILE A 26 -0.93 23.77 -31.18
CA ILE A 26 -1.78 24.70 -31.95
C ILE A 26 -2.94 25.15 -31.06
N ILE A 27 -3.13 26.44 -30.95
CA ILE A 27 -4.27 27.04 -30.24
C ILE A 27 -5.06 27.93 -31.21
N LEU A 28 -6.36 28.00 -31.01
CA LEU A 28 -7.22 28.94 -31.75
C LEU A 28 -7.30 30.24 -30.95
N LYS A 29 -6.84 31.38 -31.54
CA LYS A 29 -6.84 32.69 -30.92
C LYS A 29 -7.40 33.70 -31.90
N ASN A 30 -8.48 34.38 -31.53
CA ASN A 30 -9.15 35.38 -32.39
C ASN A 30 -9.49 34.86 -33.81
N GLY A 31 -9.90 33.58 -33.94
CA GLY A 31 -10.22 32.96 -35.21
C GLY A 31 -9.03 32.51 -36.06
N GLU A 32 -7.79 32.69 -35.61
CA GLU A 32 -6.56 32.23 -36.28
C GLU A 32 -5.90 31.06 -35.52
N TYR A 33 -5.34 30.11 -36.26
CA TYR A 33 -4.49 29.08 -35.67
C TYR A 33 -3.10 29.63 -35.35
N VAL A 34 -2.70 29.54 -34.10
CA VAL A 34 -1.44 30.07 -33.57
C VAL A 34 -0.63 28.99 -32.89
N LEU A 35 0.67 29.01 -33.17
CA LEU A 35 1.69 28.29 -32.39
C LEU A 35 2.38 29.30 -31.46
N GLU A 36 2.21 29.17 -30.16
CA GLU A 36 2.89 30.00 -29.17
C GLU A 36 4.18 29.31 -28.71
N HIS A 37 5.30 30.05 -28.80
CA HIS A 37 6.64 29.57 -28.46
C HIS A 37 7.00 28.20 -29.06
N PRO A 38 6.75 27.94 -30.37
CA PRO A 38 7.12 26.65 -30.94
C PRO A 38 8.64 26.43 -30.92
N ASP A 39 9.03 25.17 -30.74
CA ASP A 39 10.40 24.74 -31.00
C ASP A 39 10.69 24.86 -32.48
N MET A 40 11.89 25.33 -32.80
CA MET A 40 12.32 25.55 -34.19
C MET A 40 13.47 24.59 -34.52
N TYR A 41 13.34 23.87 -35.61
CA TYR A 41 14.33 22.92 -36.13
C TYR A 41 14.70 23.24 -37.57
N THR A 42 15.94 23.01 -37.95
CA THR A 42 16.32 22.84 -39.35
C THR A 42 15.81 21.49 -39.87
N MET A 43 15.71 21.33 -41.21
CA MET A 43 15.28 20.03 -41.79
C MET A 43 16.16 18.88 -41.35
N ALA A 44 17.49 19.06 -41.31
CA ALA A 44 18.42 18.06 -40.84
C ALA A 44 18.19 17.72 -39.33
N GLY A 45 18.15 18.73 -38.49
CA GLY A 45 17.95 18.52 -37.04
C GLY A 45 16.56 17.95 -36.70
N TYR A 46 15.54 18.16 -37.53
CA TYR A 46 14.24 17.53 -37.34
C TYR A 46 14.26 16.03 -37.73
N ASN A 47 14.95 15.70 -38.82
CA ASN A 47 15.08 14.32 -39.29
C ASN A 47 15.81 13.44 -38.24
N GLU A 48 16.77 14.01 -37.50
CA GLU A 48 17.44 13.31 -36.40
C GLU A 48 16.49 12.96 -35.25
N ILE A 49 15.48 13.79 -34.97
CA ILE A 49 14.56 13.59 -33.85
C ILE A 49 13.20 13.00 -34.25
N LYS A 50 12.87 13.01 -35.54
CA LYS A 50 11.54 12.61 -36.07
C LYS A 50 11.17 11.18 -35.72
N ASN A 51 12.14 10.28 -35.70
CA ASN A 51 11.96 8.84 -35.48
C ASN A 51 12.42 8.38 -34.09
N HIS A 52 12.88 9.31 -33.24
CA HIS A 52 13.31 8.97 -31.88
C HIS A 52 12.28 9.40 -30.85
N MET A 53 11.98 8.50 -29.92
CA MET A 53 11.21 8.86 -28.74
C MET A 53 12.05 9.78 -27.85
N SER A 54 11.48 10.90 -27.44
CA SER A 54 12.16 11.86 -26.57
C SER A 54 11.57 11.79 -25.17
N PRO A 55 12.39 11.67 -24.13
CA PRO A 55 11.89 11.65 -22.76
C PRO A 55 11.28 13.00 -22.36
N VAL A 56 10.23 12.95 -21.57
CA VAL A 56 9.59 14.13 -20.96
C VAL A 56 9.71 13.99 -19.46
N TYR A 57 10.48 14.89 -18.85
CA TYR A 57 10.72 14.90 -17.42
C TYR A 57 9.81 15.91 -16.69
N PRO A 58 9.44 15.65 -15.41
CA PRO A 58 8.83 16.67 -14.58
C PRO A 58 9.81 17.83 -14.37
N LEU A 59 9.34 19.05 -14.61
CA LEU A 59 10.19 20.25 -14.60
C LEU A 59 9.83 21.17 -13.44
N THR A 60 10.85 21.87 -12.91
CA THR A 60 10.69 22.97 -11.95
C THR A 60 11.05 24.31 -12.62
N LYS A 61 10.68 25.42 -11.97
CA LYS A 61 10.97 26.76 -12.48
C LYS A 61 12.47 26.94 -12.73
N GLY A 62 12.82 27.34 -13.95
CA GLY A 62 14.20 27.57 -14.38
C GLY A 62 14.88 26.39 -15.08
N LEU A 63 14.28 25.20 -15.08
CA LEU A 63 14.77 24.03 -15.83
C LEU A 63 13.96 23.81 -17.09
N SER A 64 14.65 23.49 -18.20
CA SER A 64 13.99 23.05 -19.43
C SER A 64 14.20 21.55 -19.64
N ASN A 65 13.26 20.89 -20.34
CA ASN A 65 13.39 19.46 -20.65
C ASN A 65 14.72 19.16 -21.38
N LYS A 66 15.17 20.07 -22.24
CA LYS A 66 16.44 19.94 -22.96
C LYS A 66 17.66 19.85 -22.02
N ILE A 67 17.68 20.65 -20.96
CA ILE A 67 18.78 20.63 -19.99
C ILE A 67 18.77 19.31 -19.23
N VAL A 68 17.59 18.88 -18.75
CA VAL A 68 17.45 17.62 -18.00
C VAL A 68 17.80 16.42 -18.89
N THR A 69 17.26 16.36 -20.12
CA THR A 69 17.58 15.30 -21.08
C THR A 69 19.08 15.20 -21.34
N LYS A 70 19.76 16.35 -21.54
CA LYS A 70 21.22 16.36 -21.77
C LYS A 70 21.99 15.81 -20.56
N ALA A 71 21.61 16.23 -19.35
CA ALA A 71 22.24 15.74 -18.11
C ALA A 71 22.02 14.25 -17.90
N VAL A 72 20.79 13.76 -18.10
CA VAL A 72 20.47 12.34 -17.99
C VAL A 72 21.22 11.53 -19.04
N LYS A 73 21.28 12.01 -20.30
CA LYS A 73 22.03 11.34 -21.35
C LYS A 73 23.51 11.22 -20.99
N GLN A 74 24.11 12.31 -20.53
CA GLN A 74 25.52 12.29 -20.10
C GLN A 74 25.72 11.29 -18.94
N ALA A 75 24.84 11.28 -17.95
CA ALA A 75 24.94 10.35 -16.83
C ALA A 75 24.84 8.88 -17.28
N VAL A 76 23.90 8.58 -18.17
CA VAL A 76 23.73 7.24 -18.75
C VAL A 76 24.97 6.83 -19.55
N ASP A 77 25.48 7.72 -20.43
CA ASP A 77 26.63 7.41 -21.29
C ASP A 77 27.93 7.22 -20.48
N GLU A 78 28.13 7.98 -19.40
CA GLU A 78 29.37 7.95 -18.62
C GLU A 78 29.38 6.91 -17.50
N TYR A 79 28.24 6.66 -16.85
CA TYR A 79 28.21 5.89 -15.60
C TYR A 79 27.46 4.55 -15.69
N LEU A 80 26.50 4.39 -16.62
CA LEU A 80 25.65 3.20 -16.64
C LEU A 80 26.45 1.91 -16.85
N ALA A 81 27.48 1.94 -17.71
CA ALA A 81 28.31 0.75 -17.99
C ALA A 81 29.14 0.29 -16.78
N GLY A 82 29.44 1.20 -15.83
CA GLY A 82 30.15 0.87 -14.60
C GLY A 82 29.25 0.42 -13.45
N MET A 83 27.94 0.44 -13.64
CA MET A 83 26.97 -0.02 -12.64
C MET A 83 26.71 -1.52 -12.86
N GLU A 84 27.36 -2.36 -12.07
CA GLU A 84 27.05 -3.79 -12.01
C GLU A 84 25.84 -3.99 -11.11
N HIS A 85 24.65 -4.18 -11.68
CA HIS A 85 23.42 -4.28 -10.88
C HIS A 85 22.45 -5.36 -11.33
N GLU A 86 22.94 -6.44 -11.97
CA GLU A 86 22.07 -7.58 -12.21
C GLU A 86 21.94 -8.42 -10.94
N PHE A 87 20.84 -8.22 -10.19
CA PHE A 87 20.56 -8.97 -8.97
C PHE A 87 19.43 -9.99 -9.15
N ILE A 88 18.71 -9.94 -10.28
CA ILE A 88 17.69 -10.95 -10.58
C ILE A 88 18.38 -12.22 -11.11
N PRO A 89 18.13 -13.38 -10.50
CA PRO A 89 18.71 -14.64 -10.95
C PRO A 89 18.39 -14.95 -12.41
N ALA A 90 19.36 -15.48 -13.17
CA ALA A 90 19.21 -15.79 -14.58
C ALA A 90 17.99 -16.67 -14.90
N CYS A 91 17.70 -17.65 -14.03
CA CYS A 91 16.52 -18.52 -14.20
C CYS A 91 15.19 -17.77 -14.14
N ILE A 92 15.14 -16.65 -13.42
CA ILE A 92 13.94 -15.77 -13.36
C ILE A 92 13.91 -14.89 -14.62
N MET A 93 15.05 -14.34 -15.01
CA MET A 93 15.18 -13.55 -16.23
C MET A 93 14.71 -14.34 -17.46
N ASP A 94 15.21 -15.56 -17.64
CA ASP A 94 14.83 -16.45 -18.75
C ASP A 94 13.34 -16.81 -18.71
N LYS A 95 12.83 -17.15 -17.53
CA LYS A 95 11.42 -17.54 -17.34
C LYS A 95 10.43 -16.43 -17.73
N TYR A 96 10.76 -15.18 -17.43
CA TYR A 96 9.88 -14.03 -17.64
C TYR A 96 10.30 -13.16 -18.83
N GLY A 97 11.33 -13.54 -19.57
CA GLY A 97 11.80 -12.80 -20.75
C GLY A 97 12.29 -11.39 -20.41
N LEU A 98 13.02 -11.24 -19.30
CA LEU A 98 13.44 -9.93 -18.82
C LEU A 98 14.76 -9.51 -19.51
N SER A 99 14.83 -8.26 -19.94
CA SER A 99 16.06 -7.65 -20.42
C SER A 99 17.04 -7.39 -19.28
N GLU A 100 18.32 -7.23 -19.61
CA GLU A 100 19.34 -6.80 -18.62
C GLU A 100 19.03 -5.43 -18.02
N HIS A 101 19.40 -5.24 -16.74
CA HIS A 101 19.13 -4.00 -16.00
C HIS A 101 19.66 -2.75 -16.71
N ASN A 102 20.94 -2.76 -17.12
CA ASN A 102 21.56 -1.60 -17.76
C ASN A 102 20.90 -1.28 -19.12
N LYS A 103 20.54 -2.31 -19.89
CA LYS A 103 19.78 -2.14 -21.13
C LYS A 103 18.42 -1.52 -20.87
N ALA A 104 17.71 -1.97 -19.84
CA ALA A 104 16.41 -1.40 -19.46
C ALA A 104 16.55 0.05 -18.97
N MET A 105 17.55 0.35 -18.15
CA MET A 105 17.84 1.71 -17.69
C MET A 105 18.17 2.67 -18.84
N HIS A 106 18.90 2.23 -19.85
CA HIS A 106 19.14 3.03 -21.05
C HIS A 106 17.83 3.25 -21.83
N ASN A 107 17.12 2.16 -22.13
CA ASN A 107 15.99 2.17 -23.03
C ASN A 107 14.72 2.81 -22.44
N ILE A 108 14.58 2.91 -21.12
CA ILE A 108 13.49 3.67 -20.51
C ILE A 108 13.60 5.18 -20.80
N HIS A 109 14.83 5.68 -20.97
CA HIS A 109 15.11 7.08 -21.27
C HIS A 109 15.31 7.35 -22.76
N PHE A 110 15.99 6.46 -23.47
CA PHE A 110 16.44 6.63 -24.86
C PHE A 110 16.19 5.37 -25.69
N PRO A 111 14.93 4.92 -25.81
CA PRO A 111 14.60 3.74 -26.60
C PRO A 111 14.77 4.02 -28.10
N GLU A 112 15.25 3.03 -28.85
CA GLU A 112 15.33 3.09 -30.30
C GLU A 112 14.00 2.73 -30.97
N SER A 113 13.21 1.87 -30.31
CA SER A 113 11.90 1.41 -30.76
C SER A 113 10.86 1.45 -29.64
N MET A 114 9.58 1.30 -30.00
CA MET A 114 8.51 1.13 -29.02
C MET A 114 8.65 -0.19 -28.26
N GLU A 115 9.18 -1.21 -28.90
CA GLU A 115 9.44 -2.51 -28.29
C GLU A 115 10.49 -2.38 -27.18
N ASP A 116 11.62 -1.71 -27.46
CA ASP A 116 12.64 -1.44 -26.44
C ASP A 116 12.09 -0.69 -25.21
N TYR A 117 11.20 0.27 -25.45
CA TYR A 117 10.53 1.00 -24.36
C TYR A 117 9.64 0.07 -23.52
N VAL A 118 8.85 -0.77 -24.18
CA VAL A 118 7.93 -1.70 -23.49
C VAL A 118 8.73 -2.71 -22.68
N ASP A 119 9.80 -3.27 -23.25
CA ASP A 119 10.68 -4.24 -22.57
C ASP A 119 11.39 -3.60 -21.38
N ALA A 120 11.90 -2.39 -21.53
CA ALA A 120 12.52 -1.65 -20.43
C ALA A 120 11.53 -1.39 -19.29
N ARG A 121 10.32 -0.94 -19.63
CA ARG A 121 9.27 -0.71 -18.65
C ARG A 121 8.85 -2.00 -17.94
N HIS A 122 8.72 -3.09 -18.69
CA HIS A 122 8.39 -4.40 -18.14
C HIS A 122 9.47 -4.86 -17.15
N ARG A 123 10.74 -4.75 -17.53
CA ARG A 123 11.87 -5.08 -16.67
C ARG A 123 11.87 -4.27 -15.37
N LEU A 124 11.80 -2.96 -15.44
CA LEU A 124 11.87 -2.09 -14.26
C LEU A 124 10.65 -2.26 -13.35
N ALA A 125 9.46 -2.42 -13.91
CA ALA A 125 8.26 -2.71 -13.13
C ALA A 125 8.37 -4.08 -12.42
N PHE A 126 8.87 -5.11 -13.11
CA PHE A 126 9.10 -6.42 -12.50
C PHE A 126 10.08 -6.32 -11.33
N GLU A 127 11.15 -5.57 -11.48
CA GLU A 127 12.17 -5.36 -10.47
C GLU A 127 11.60 -4.70 -9.20
N GLU A 128 10.82 -3.63 -9.34
CA GLU A 128 10.16 -2.98 -8.20
C GLU A 128 9.24 -3.94 -7.45
N PHE A 129 8.40 -4.69 -8.17
CA PHE A 129 7.51 -5.66 -7.54
C PHE A 129 8.27 -6.85 -6.94
N PHE A 130 9.34 -7.32 -7.58
CA PHE A 130 10.18 -8.39 -7.06
C PHE A 130 10.80 -8.01 -5.72
N LEU A 131 11.40 -6.82 -5.62
CA LEU A 131 11.98 -6.31 -4.38
C LEU A 131 10.91 -6.09 -3.31
N PHE A 132 9.75 -5.55 -3.67
CA PHE A 132 8.64 -5.37 -2.75
C PHE A 132 8.13 -6.70 -2.18
N VAL A 133 7.92 -7.69 -3.04
CA VAL A 133 7.48 -9.04 -2.62
C VAL A 133 8.54 -9.71 -1.75
N LEU A 134 9.82 -9.62 -2.14
CA LEU A 134 10.93 -10.19 -1.37
C LEU A 134 11.04 -9.55 0.04
N ALA A 135 10.94 -8.22 0.12
CA ALA A 135 10.93 -7.51 1.40
C ALA A 135 9.72 -7.94 2.28
N THR A 136 8.54 -8.06 1.68
CA THR A 136 7.33 -8.51 2.36
C THR A 136 7.46 -9.95 2.88
N LEU A 137 8.02 -10.86 2.08
CA LEU A 137 8.27 -12.24 2.48
C LEU A 137 9.32 -12.33 3.61
N ASN A 138 10.36 -11.50 3.57
CA ASN A 138 11.35 -11.43 4.64
C ASN A 138 10.73 -10.95 5.96
N LEU A 139 9.90 -9.89 5.91
CA LEU A 139 9.17 -9.41 7.09
C LEU A 139 8.22 -10.48 7.65
N LYS A 140 7.49 -11.17 6.78
CA LYS A 140 6.61 -12.28 7.17
C LYS A 140 7.42 -13.39 7.83
N SER A 141 8.51 -13.84 7.22
CA SER A 141 9.38 -14.89 7.76
C SER A 141 10.02 -14.50 9.11
N ALA A 142 10.36 -13.22 9.28
CA ALA A 142 10.87 -12.72 10.56
C ALA A 142 9.78 -12.77 11.65
N ASN A 143 8.57 -12.37 11.33
CA ASN A 143 7.44 -12.41 12.27
C ASN A 143 7.03 -13.84 12.61
N GLU A 144 7.04 -14.77 11.65
CA GLU A 144 6.74 -16.19 11.87
C GLU A 144 7.75 -16.90 12.79
N ARG A 145 8.89 -16.28 13.08
CA ARG A 145 9.91 -16.80 14.00
C ARG A 145 9.76 -16.30 15.43
N ILE A 146 8.90 -15.31 15.68
CA ILE A 146 8.66 -14.78 17.03
C ILE A 146 7.89 -15.83 17.81
N PRO A 147 8.43 -16.34 18.94
CA PRO A 147 7.72 -17.31 19.77
C PRO A 147 6.41 -16.72 20.29
N ASN A 148 5.34 -17.52 20.24
CA ASN A 148 4.06 -17.15 20.82
C ASN A 148 4.04 -17.47 22.31
N SER A 149 3.98 -16.45 23.15
CA SER A 149 3.85 -16.60 24.60
C SER A 149 2.41 -16.89 25.04
N TYR A 150 1.43 -16.68 24.16
CA TYR A 150 0.00 -16.83 24.44
C TYR A 150 -0.60 -17.92 23.54
N ILE A 151 -0.48 -19.18 23.97
CA ILE A 151 -1.08 -20.30 23.21
C ILE A 151 -2.56 -20.38 23.55
N ILE A 152 -3.40 -19.98 22.59
CA ILE A 152 -4.85 -19.95 22.74
C ILE A 152 -5.43 -21.17 22.03
N ARG A 153 -5.84 -22.14 22.81
CA ARG A 153 -6.52 -23.34 22.30
C ARG A 153 -8.01 -23.08 22.12
N ASN A 154 -8.65 -23.89 21.28
CA ASN A 154 -10.11 -23.81 21.12
C ASN A 154 -10.81 -24.19 22.45
N ASP A 155 -11.81 -23.40 22.80
CA ASP A 155 -12.65 -23.65 23.98
C ASP A 155 -14.03 -24.15 23.51
N GLU A 156 -14.55 -25.19 24.18
CA GLU A 156 -15.87 -25.77 23.85
C GLU A 156 -17.02 -24.78 23.97
N ARG A 157 -16.90 -23.75 24.80
CA ARG A 157 -17.87 -22.66 24.93
C ARG A 157 -17.98 -21.84 23.65
N THR A 158 -16.88 -21.68 22.91
CA THR A 158 -16.88 -21.04 21.58
C THR A 158 -17.64 -21.90 20.58
N ASP A 159 -17.47 -23.21 20.58
CA ASP A 159 -18.19 -24.12 19.71
C ASP A 159 -19.71 -24.19 20.07
N ALA A 160 -20.03 -24.13 21.36
CA ALA A 160 -21.41 -24.02 21.83
C ALA A 160 -22.08 -22.71 21.38
N PHE A 161 -21.35 -21.61 21.46
CA PHE A 161 -21.83 -20.30 20.99
C PHE A 161 -22.12 -20.33 19.48
N ILE A 162 -21.22 -20.90 18.65
CA ILE A 162 -21.47 -21.03 17.20
C ILE A 162 -22.78 -21.77 16.94
N LYS A 163 -23.06 -22.83 17.71
CA LYS A 163 -24.31 -23.61 17.57
C LYS A 163 -25.55 -22.84 18.02
N SER A 164 -25.41 -21.87 18.92
CA SER A 164 -26.52 -21.05 19.43
C SER A 164 -26.88 -19.88 18.53
N LEU A 165 -26.06 -19.56 17.52
CA LEU A 165 -26.33 -18.48 16.59
C LEU A 165 -27.64 -18.72 15.84
N PRO A 166 -28.47 -17.65 15.56
CA PRO A 166 -29.72 -17.78 14.83
C PRO A 166 -29.55 -18.11 13.34
N TYR A 167 -28.32 -18.28 12.89
CA TYR A 167 -27.91 -18.61 11.51
C TYR A 167 -26.70 -19.52 11.54
N SER A 168 -26.50 -20.28 10.47
CA SER A 168 -25.29 -21.10 10.31
C SER A 168 -24.18 -20.29 9.67
N LEU A 169 -22.93 -20.50 10.09
CA LEU A 169 -21.77 -19.94 9.45
C LEU A 169 -21.64 -20.49 8.01
N THR A 170 -21.24 -19.65 7.09
CA THR A 170 -20.95 -20.06 5.71
C THR A 170 -19.70 -20.95 5.67
N GLY A 171 -19.55 -21.76 4.62
CA GLY A 171 -18.35 -22.59 4.44
C GLY A 171 -17.05 -21.80 4.42
N ALA A 172 -17.06 -20.55 3.91
CA ALA A 172 -15.91 -19.66 3.95
C ALA A 172 -15.58 -19.18 5.38
N GLN A 173 -16.59 -18.81 6.15
CA GLN A 173 -16.43 -18.42 7.56
C GLN A 173 -15.90 -19.59 8.41
N ILE A 174 -16.41 -20.79 8.21
CA ILE A 174 -15.93 -21.99 8.91
C ILE A 174 -14.44 -22.22 8.60
N ARG A 175 -14.05 -22.24 7.33
CA ARG A 175 -12.63 -22.42 6.95
C ARG A 175 -11.74 -21.35 7.57
N THR A 176 -12.15 -20.06 7.48
CA THR A 176 -11.39 -18.96 8.07
C THR A 176 -11.24 -19.13 9.60
N TRP A 177 -12.33 -19.53 10.27
CA TRP A 177 -12.30 -19.76 11.71
C TRP A 177 -11.36 -20.92 12.09
N GLU A 178 -11.41 -22.05 11.37
CA GLU A 178 -10.50 -23.18 11.61
C GLU A 178 -9.03 -22.82 11.43
N GLU A 179 -8.73 -22.02 10.40
CA GLU A 179 -7.36 -21.53 10.17
C GLU A 179 -6.89 -20.58 11.28
N ILE A 180 -7.76 -19.70 11.77
CA ILE A 180 -7.43 -18.77 12.87
C ILE A 180 -7.20 -19.56 14.16
N LYS A 181 -8.06 -20.52 14.50
CA LYS A 181 -7.87 -21.38 15.66
C LYS A 181 -6.52 -22.09 15.63
N ALA A 182 -6.17 -22.67 14.49
CA ALA A 182 -4.89 -23.34 14.31
C ALA A 182 -3.70 -22.40 14.50
N ASN A 183 -3.81 -21.17 14.02
CA ASN A 183 -2.77 -20.16 14.21
C ASN A 183 -2.66 -19.69 15.67
N MET A 184 -3.78 -19.43 16.34
CA MET A 184 -3.81 -19.00 17.75
C MET A 184 -3.24 -20.07 18.69
N ALA A 185 -3.41 -21.33 18.36
CA ALA A 185 -2.81 -22.46 19.08
C ALA A 185 -1.35 -22.75 18.67
N GLY A 186 -0.83 -22.03 17.69
CA GLY A 186 0.51 -22.19 17.14
C GLY A 186 1.62 -21.73 18.07
N LYS A 187 2.86 -22.20 17.79
CA LYS A 187 4.06 -21.86 18.57
C LYS A 187 4.65 -20.48 18.23
N HIS A 188 4.18 -19.85 17.18
CA HIS A 188 4.69 -18.55 16.71
C HIS A 188 3.57 -17.53 16.64
N VAL A 189 3.93 -16.25 16.83
CA VAL A 189 3.00 -15.12 16.68
C VAL A 189 2.49 -15.08 15.25
N THR A 190 1.19 -14.87 15.08
CA THR A 190 0.54 -14.84 13.79
C THR A 190 -0.09 -13.47 13.55
N SER A 191 0.14 -12.92 12.37
CA SER A 191 -0.59 -11.76 11.85
C SER A 191 -1.37 -12.18 10.61
N ARG A 192 -2.69 -11.96 10.60
CA ARG A 192 -3.58 -12.43 9.54
C ARG A 192 -4.52 -11.34 9.08
N LEU A 193 -4.56 -11.11 7.78
CA LEU A 193 -5.54 -10.23 7.15
C LEU A 193 -6.77 -11.06 6.75
N ILE A 194 -7.96 -10.64 7.21
CA ILE A 194 -9.25 -11.22 6.79
C ILE A 194 -9.87 -10.28 5.76
N GLN A 195 -9.96 -10.74 4.52
CA GLN A 195 -10.57 -10.01 3.43
C GLN A 195 -11.91 -10.61 3.03
N GLY A 196 -12.88 -9.76 2.71
CA GLY A 196 -14.20 -10.15 2.23
C GLY A 196 -15.06 -8.93 1.94
N ASP A 197 -16.14 -9.11 1.20
CA ASP A 197 -17.07 -8.06 0.83
C ASP A 197 -17.80 -7.46 2.05
N VAL A 198 -18.41 -6.29 1.86
CA VAL A 198 -19.30 -5.70 2.87
C VAL A 198 -20.48 -6.63 3.10
N GLY A 199 -20.77 -6.93 4.37
CA GLY A 199 -21.84 -7.88 4.71
C GLY A 199 -21.46 -9.36 4.66
N SER A 200 -20.22 -9.72 4.32
CA SER A 200 -19.75 -11.14 4.34
C SER A 200 -19.63 -11.76 5.74
N GLY A 201 -19.89 -10.96 6.79
CA GLY A 201 -19.85 -11.42 8.17
C GLY A 201 -18.45 -11.55 8.77
N LYS A 202 -17.49 -10.70 8.37
CA LYS A 202 -16.15 -10.64 8.97
C LYS A 202 -16.20 -10.42 10.49
N THR A 203 -17.17 -9.64 10.96
CA THR A 203 -17.33 -9.31 12.38
C THR A 203 -17.57 -10.54 13.25
N ILE A 204 -18.30 -11.57 12.77
CA ILE A 204 -18.50 -12.79 13.58
C ILE A 204 -17.19 -13.52 13.81
N ILE A 205 -16.29 -13.56 12.82
CA ILE A 205 -14.96 -14.16 12.98
C ILE A 205 -14.12 -13.40 14.01
N ALA A 206 -14.21 -12.07 13.99
CA ALA A 206 -13.57 -11.23 15.00
C ALA A 206 -14.11 -11.54 16.40
N ILE A 207 -15.43 -11.59 16.56
CA ILE A 207 -16.10 -11.92 17.85
C ILE A 207 -15.69 -13.32 18.35
N LEU A 208 -15.66 -14.33 17.48
CA LEU A 208 -15.21 -15.67 17.86
C LEU A 208 -13.75 -15.68 18.34
N SER A 209 -12.89 -14.90 17.69
CA SER A 209 -11.48 -14.80 18.07
C SER A 209 -11.30 -14.10 19.42
N LEU A 210 -12.01 -12.99 19.65
CA LEU A 210 -12.01 -12.26 20.93
C LEU A 210 -12.49 -13.17 22.06
N MET A 211 -13.63 -13.82 21.86
CA MET A 211 -14.25 -14.70 22.83
C MET A 211 -13.38 -15.89 23.18
N ASN A 212 -12.81 -16.57 22.18
CA ASN A 212 -11.93 -17.72 22.40
C ASN A 212 -10.66 -17.32 23.16
N THR A 213 -10.14 -16.11 22.92
CA THR A 213 -9.01 -15.55 23.66
C THR A 213 -9.37 -15.30 25.12
N ALA A 214 -10.53 -14.69 25.35
CA ALA A 214 -11.04 -14.42 26.71
C ALA A 214 -11.30 -15.72 27.49
N PHE A 215 -11.88 -16.72 26.86
CA PHE A 215 -12.08 -18.04 27.50
C PHE A 215 -10.78 -18.77 27.83
N ALA A 216 -9.70 -18.48 27.10
CA ALA A 216 -8.37 -18.98 27.45
C ALA A 216 -7.71 -18.23 28.62
N GLY A 217 -8.39 -17.24 29.22
CA GLY A 217 -7.91 -16.45 30.34
C GLY A 217 -7.00 -15.29 29.96
N TYR A 218 -7.03 -14.85 28.69
CA TYR A 218 -6.25 -13.73 28.20
C TYR A 218 -7.14 -12.55 27.80
N GLN A 219 -6.56 -11.36 27.77
CA GLN A 219 -7.26 -10.17 27.29
C GLN A 219 -7.19 -10.06 25.78
N ALA A 220 -8.26 -9.54 25.18
CA ALA A 220 -8.35 -9.25 23.77
C ALA A 220 -8.82 -7.79 23.53
N ALA A 221 -8.24 -7.15 22.50
CA ALA A 221 -8.58 -5.77 22.11
C ALA A 221 -9.08 -5.70 20.67
N MET A 222 -10.13 -4.91 20.44
CA MET A 222 -10.64 -4.59 19.12
C MET A 222 -10.55 -3.08 18.87
N MET A 223 -9.67 -2.68 17.97
CA MET A 223 -9.48 -1.29 17.57
C MET A 223 -10.22 -0.99 16.28
N VAL A 224 -11.00 0.07 16.26
CA VAL A 224 -11.73 0.55 15.09
C VAL A 224 -11.45 2.03 14.83
N PRO A 225 -11.57 2.50 13.57
CA PRO A 225 -11.11 3.85 13.21
C PRO A 225 -11.94 4.99 13.80
N THR A 226 -13.21 4.77 14.13
CA THR A 226 -14.10 5.83 14.61
C THR A 226 -14.83 5.46 15.90
N GLU A 227 -15.19 6.46 16.70
CA GLU A 227 -15.96 6.26 17.95
C GLU A 227 -17.36 5.70 17.69
N VAL A 228 -17.97 6.08 16.57
CA VAL A 228 -19.29 5.55 16.17
C VAL A 228 -19.19 4.04 15.96
N LEU A 229 -18.17 3.57 15.24
CA LEU A 229 -17.92 2.14 15.04
C LEU A 229 -17.56 1.44 16.37
N ALA A 230 -16.80 2.09 17.25
CA ALA A 230 -16.46 1.51 18.55
C ALA A 230 -17.71 1.28 19.40
N ASN A 231 -18.61 2.25 19.48
CA ASN A 231 -19.88 2.10 20.18
C ASN A 231 -20.74 1.00 19.55
N GLN A 232 -20.87 1.00 18.23
CA GLN A 232 -21.65 -0.01 17.49
C GLN A 232 -21.11 -1.43 17.73
N GLN A 233 -19.79 -1.63 17.67
CA GLN A 233 -19.19 -2.93 17.93
C GLN A 233 -19.36 -3.35 19.39
N TYR A 234 -19.15 -2.44 20.33
CA TYR A 234 -19.35 -2.68 21.75
C TYR A 234 -20.79 -3.13 22.04
N GLU A 235 -21.80 -2.37 21.57
CA GLU A 235 -23.21 -2.74 21.73
C GLU A 235 -23.57 -4.07 21.06
N SER A 236 -23.02 -4.33 19.89
CA SER A 236 -23.22 -5.58 19.15
C SER A 236 -22.67 -6.78 19.92
N ILE A 237 -21.44 -6.67 20.44
CA ILE A 237 -20.78 -7.75 21.19
C ILE A 237 -21.51 -8.01 22.52
N THR A 238 -21.79 -6.96 23.29
CA THR A 238 -22.48 -7.09 24.58
C THR A 238 -23.87 -7.69 24.42
N THR A 239 -24.67 -7.19 23.46
CA THR A 239 -25.99 -7.73 23.17
C THR A 239 -25.93 -9.22 22.76
N LEU A 240 -24.92 -9.59 21.99
CA LEU A 240 -24.75 -10.97 21.54
C LEU A 240 -24.36 -11.90 22.70
N PHE A 241 -23.50 -11.44 23.59
CA PHE A 241 -23.08 -12.19 24.77
C PHE A 241 -24.23 -12.34 25.77
N ASP A 242 -24.98 -11.28 26.03
CA ASP A 242 -26.17 -11.30 26.91
C ASP A 242 -27.19 -12.33 26.42
N LYS A 243 -27.50 -12.32 25.10
CA LYS A 243 -28.44 -13.29 24.50
C LYS A 243 -27.97 -14.74 24.58
N ALA A 244 -26.66 -14.94 24.50
CA ALA A 244 -26.06 -16.28 24.58
C ALA A 244 -25.74 -16.72 26.00
N GLY A 245 -25.95 -15.88 27.02
CA GLY A 245 -25.62 -16.18 28.43
C GLY A 245 -24.13 -16.30 28.68
N ILE A 246 -23.31 -15.51 27.95
CA ILE A 246 -21.85 -15.49 28.06
C ILE A 246 -21.45 -14.45 29.09
N ASP A 247 -20.79 -14.89 30.15
CA ASP A 247 -20.27 -14.03 31.22
C ASP A 247 -18.82 -13.61 30.91
N LEU A 248 -18.63 -12.71 29.91
CA LEU A 248 -17.37 -12.05 29.59
C LEU A 248 -17.54 -10.54 29.71
N LYS A 249 -16.59 -9.90 30.41
CA LYS A 249 -16.62 -8.45 30.63
C LYS A 249 -16.03 -7.70 29.46
N VAL A 250 -16.88 -6.94 28.77
CA VAL A 250 -16.51 -6.11 27.63
C VAL A 250 -16.44 -4.63 28.05
N GLY A 251 -15.33 -3.97 27.79
CA GLY A 251 -15.13 -2.55 28.02
C GLY A 251 -15.13 -1.73 26.72
N LEU A 252 -15.43 -0.44 26.84
CA LEU A 252 -15.33 0.55 25.75
C LEU A 252 -14.31 1.62 26.12
N LEU A 253 -13.41 1.97 25.21
CA LEU A 253 -12.43 3.04 25.40
C LEU A 253 -12.32 3.92 24.15
N THR A 254 -12.85 5.15 24.23
CA THR A 254 -12.84 6.13 23.13
C THR A 254 -12.26 7.48 23.58
N GLY A 255 -11.90 8.32 22.59
CA GLY A 255 -11.32 9.63 22.84
C GLY A 255 -12.25 10.59 23.59
N SER A 256 -13.56 10.57 23.30
CA SER A 256 -14.56 11.47 23.86
C SER A 256 -15.01 11.15 25.29
N MET A 257 -14.64 9.97 25.82
CA MET A 257 -14.99 9.58 27.17
C MET A 257 -14.41 10.55 28.22
N THR A 258 -15.15 10.75 29.33
CA THR A 258 -14.67 11.54 30.45
C THR A 258 -13.42 10.92 31.09
N GLN A 259 -12.55 11.72 31.66
CA GLN A 259 -11.33 11.24 32.31
C GLN A 259 -11.62 10.25 33.46
N SER A 260 -12.73 10.41 34.17
CA SER A 260 -13.16 9.47 35.21
C SER A 260 -13.49 8.10 34.62
N ALA A 261 -14.26 8.07 33.51
CA ALA A 261 -14.63 6.85 32.82
C ALA A 261 -13.40 6.14 32.23
N LYS A 262 -12.47 6.88 31.61
CA LYS A 262 -11.21 6.33 31.11
C LYS A 262 -10.38 5.69 32.23
N ARG A 263 -10.22 6.38 33.37
CA ARG A 263 -9.49 5.87 34.55
C ARG A 263 -10.10 4.59 35.10
N LYS A 264 -11.42 4.43 35.03
CA LYS A 264 -12.07 3.18 35.41
C LYS A 264 -11.66 2.04 34.48
N VAL A 265 -11.78 2.23 33.16
CA VAL A 265 -11.40 1.24 32.15
C VAL A 265 -9.91 0.87 32.26
N TYR A 266 -9.02 1.88 32.47
CA TYR A 266 -7.58 1.62 32.66
C TYR A 266 -7.30 0.70 33.85
N ARG A 267 -7.94 0.93 35.00
CA ARG A 267 -7.79 0.06 36.19
C ARG A 267 -8.33 -1.34 35.94
N GLU A 268 -9.47 -1.48 35.26
CA GLU A 268 -10.07 -2.76 34.94
C GLU A 268 -9.25 -3.55 33.91
N LEU A 269 -8.54 -2.88 32.98
CA LEU A 269 -7.58 -3.51 32.07
C LEU A 269 -6.32 -3.96 32.81
N GLU A 270 -5.75 -3.09 33.64
CA GLU A 270 -4.53 -3.37 34.40
C GLU A 270 -4.75 -4.49 35.44
N SER A 271 -5.92 -4.53 36.09
CA SER A 271 -6.26 -5.62 37.01
C SER A 271 -6.64 -6.93 36.36
N GLY A 272 -6.89 -6.95 35.04
CA GLY A 272 -7.40 -8.12 34.32
C GLY A 272 -8.88 -8.40 34.55
N GLU A 273 -9.63 -7.40 35.07
CA GLU A 273 -11.08 -7.53 35.29
C GLU A 273 -11.86 -7.48 33.97
N LEU A 274 -11.38 -6.74 32.94
CA LEU A 274 -11.94 -6.73 31.60
C LEU A 274 -11.29 -7.82 30.77
N ASP A 275 -12.09 -8.63 30.12
CA ASP A 275 -11.68 -9.71 29.22
C ASP A 275 -11.46 -9.17 27.79
N ILE A 276 -12.36 -8.30 27.35
CA ILE A 276 -12.38 -7.73 26.00
C ILE A 276 -12.51 -6.21 26.11
N VAL A 277 -11.75 -5.47 25.30
CA VAL A 277 -11.92 -4.04 25.15
C VAL A 277 -12.09 -3.67 23.69
N VAL A 278 -13.11 -2.84 23.41
CA VAL A 278 -13.36 -2.23 22.10
C VAL A 278 -13.04 -0.74 22.18
N GLY A 279 -12.39 -0.19 21.17
CA GLY A 279 -12.10 1.24 21.19
C GLY A 279 -11.47 1.76 19.91
N THR A 280 -11.01 3.01 19.99
CA THR A 280 -10.28 3.68 18.93
C THR A 280 -8.78 3.72 19.25
N HIS A 281 -8.03 4.62 18.62
CA HIS A 281 -6.61 4.86 18.96
C HIS A 281 -6.36 5.16 20.46
N ALA A 282 -7.41 5.38 21.26
CA ALA A 282 -7.29 5.50 22.70
C ALA A 282 -6.71 4.22 23.35
N LEU A 283 -6.88 3.06 22.71
CA LEU A 283 -6.37 1.76 23.18
C LEU A 283 -4.84 1.63 23.16
N ILE A 284 -4.14 2.43 22.33
CA ILE A 284 -2.68 2.39 22.16
C ILE A 284 -1.96 3.57 22.83
N GLN A 285 -2.67 4.35 23.68
CA GLN A 285 -2.04 5.44 24.42
C GLN A 285 -1.15 4.89 25.55
N GLU A 286 -0.07 5.61 25.87
CA GLU A 286 0.93 5.21 26.88
C GLU A 286 0.34 4.89 28.27
N ASN A 287 -0.81 5.48 28.60
CA ASN A 287 -1.49 5.29 29.88
C ASN A 287 -2.34 4.01 29.95
N VAL A 288 -2.44 3.25 28.87
CA VAL A 288 -3.21 2.00 28.83
C VAL A 288 -2.28 0.84 29.10
N VAL A 289 -2.44 0.24 30.26
CA VAL A 289 -1.68 -0.95 30.67
C VAL A 289 -2.62 -2.14 30.62
N TYR A 290 -2.22 -3.19 29.92
CA TYR A 290 -2.93 -4.46 29.88
C TYR A 290 -2.27 -5.48 30.82
N ASN A 291 -3.06 -6.30 31.47
CA ASN A 291 -2.54 -7.35 32.33
C ASN A 291 -1.89 -8.50 31.49
N ASN A 292 -2.63 -9.00 30.51
CA ASN A 292 -2.20 -10.16 29.71
C ASN A 292 -2.82 -10.14 28.29
N LEU A 293 -2.63 -9.07 27.54
CA LEU A 293 -3.16 -8.90 26.18
C LEU A 293 -2.54 -9.92 25.21
N ALA A 294 -3.36 -10.82 24.67
CA ALA A 294 -2.92 -11.88 23.77
C ALA A 294 -3.42 -11.72 22.32
N LEU A 295 -4.51 -10.96 22.10
CA LEU A 295 -5.07 -10.75 20.76
C LEU A 295 -5.41 -9.28 20.55
N VAL A 296 -5.01 -8.77 19.38
CA VAL A 296 -5.42 -7.44 18.89
C VAL A 296 -6.06 -7.61 17.52
N ILE A 297 -7.23 -7.01 17.33
CA ILE A 297 -7.94 -6.94 16.05
C ILE A 297 -8.07 -5.46 15.65
N THR A 298 -7.73 -5.12 14.39
CA THR A 298 -7.81 -3.75 13.88
C THR A 298 -8.64 -3.68 12.61
#